data_5a220253d01ed617b9a2f46b61cdccc8
#
_entry.id   5a220253d01ed617b9a2f46b61cdccc8
#
_cell.length_a   1.000
_cell.length_b   1.000
_cell.length_c   1.000
_cell.angle_alpha   90.00
_cell.angle_beta   90.00
_cell.angle_gamma   90.00
#
_symmetry.space_group_name_H-M   'P 1'
#
loop_
_entity.id
_entity.type
_entity.pdbx_description
1 polymer ?
#
loop_
_entity_poly.entity_id
_entity_poly.type
_entity_poly.pdbx_seq_one_letter_code
_entity_poly.pdbx_strand_id
1 'polypeptide(L)'
;MKILIADDSQTDVAIIGSILSDYELFFAYDGVEALEQLAKYPNIDILILDINMPRMNGFEVLEQLKNYPEYKNLAVLILTNFDEIDNEMRGLDLGAVDYIRKPLNIRSLRKRVELQIKLKNARDALEQQNLILEKRVQERTRESVLTRDVTIHALVSLLEVRNIESSNHTKRTQMMMRALCSHLRTKPMYAGILTETYSAELFDTTPLHDIGKVGIPDHILLKPGRLSTEEFEIMKKHTTYGVESLRCMGPESDSLSFIRTAAEIAGAHHEKFDGTGYPAGLSGKDIPLAGRLMAIIDVYDALVNKRVYKPAFTHEAAIEMMANERETHFDPELLDAFFEIGEDVRSIADSFAQQQD
;
A
#
# COMPACT_ATOMS: atom_id res chain seq x y z
N MET A 1 -37.95 3.87 -9.37
CA MET A 1 -37.91 4.52 -8.05
C MET A 1 -39.15 4.12 -7.28
N LYS A 2 -38.95 3.68 -6.07
CA LYS A 2 -40.01 3.19 -5.16
C LYS A 2 -40.25 4.21 -4.05
N ILE A 3 -41.46 4.64 -3.89
CA ILE A 3 -41.83 5.66 -2.91
C ILE A 3 -42.89 5.10 -1.97
N LEU A 4 -42.66 5.14 -0.67
CA LEU A 4 -43.62 4.82 0.35
C LEU A 4 -44.26 6.12 0.84
N ILE A 5 -45.58 6.15 0.87
CA ILE A 5 -46.41 7.24 1.41
C ILE A 5 -47.07 6.75 2.67
N ALA A 6 -46.76 7.39 3.80
CA ALA A 6 -47.33 7.07 5.11
C ALA A 6 -48.10 8.30 5.64
N ASP A 7 -49.44 8.23 5.62
CA ASP A 7 -50.36 9.27 6.09
C ASP A 7 -51.72 8.64 6.43
N ASP A 8 -52.29 8.99 7.56
CA ASP A 8 -53.59 8.44 8.02
C ASP A 8 -54.78 9.02 7.23
N SER A 9 -54.60 10.15 6.52
CA SER A 9 -55.55 10.77 5.65
C SER A 9 -55.63 10.08 4.29
N GLN A 10 -56.64 9.27 4.04
CA GLN A 10 -56.86 8.65 2.72
C GLN A 10 -56.93 9.68 1.59
N THR A 11 -57.40 10.90 1.88
CA THR A 11 -57.45 11.99 0.92
C THR A 11 -56.07 12.48 0.54
N ASP A 12 -55.18 12.70 1.52
CA ASP A 12 -53.80 13.14 1.27
C ASP A 12 -53.00 12.05 0.54
N VAL A 13 -53.14 10.80 0.94
CA VAL A 13 -52.57 9.62 0.23
C VAL A 13 -52.99 9.59 -1.24
N ALA A 14 -54.29 9.79 -1.52
CA ALA A 14 -54.81 9.80 -2.88
C ALA A 14 -54.26 10.97 -3.72
N ILE A 15 -54.18 12.18 -3.11
CA ILE A 15 -53.58 13.36 -3.76
C ILE A 15 -52.11 13.13 -4.08
N ILE A 16 -51.32 12.71 -3.09
CA ILE A 16 -49.89 12.43 -3.28
C ILE A 16 -49.69 11.34 -4.31
N GLY A 17 -50.46 10.24 -4.23
CA GLY A 17 -50.41 9.14 -5.19
C GLY A 17 -50.70 9.59 -6.63
N SER A 18 -51.71 10.47 -6.81
CA SER A 18 -51.98 11.04 -8.13
C SER A 18 -50.82 11.91 -8.67
N ILE A 19 -50.20 12.70 -7.81
CA ILE A 19 -49.07 13.57 -8.18
C ILE A 19 -47.83 12.77 -8.60
N LEU A 20 -47.60 11.62 -7.94
CA LEU A 20 -46.44 10.78 -8.05
C LEU A 20 -46.71 9.48 -8.84
N SER A 21 -47.77 9.43 -9.64
CA SER A 21 -48.19 8.25 -10.40
C SER A 21 -47.16 7.71 -11.39
N ASP A 22 -46.13 8.49 -11.73
CA ASP A 22 -45.01 8.07 -12.58
C ASP A 22 -44.02 7.11 -11.86
N TYR A 23 -44.19 6.91 -10.53
CA TYR A 23 -43.33 6.09 -9.70
C TYR A 23 -44.03 4.84 -9.19
N GLU A 24 -43.30 3.86 -8.69
CA GLU A 24 -43.86 2.69 -8.01
C GLU A 24 -44.18 3.09 -6.58
N LEU A 25 -45.48 3.08 -6.23
CA LEU A 25 -45.98 3.61 -4.98
C LEU A 25 -46.39 2.49 -4.02
N PHE A 26 -46.04 2.69 -2.75
CA PHE A 26 -46.46 1.89 -1.63
C PHE A 26 -47.17 2.80 -0.65
N PHE A 27 -48.09 2.25 0.14
CA PHE A 27 -48.92 3.02 1.04
C PHE A 27 -48.93 2.41 2.44
N ALA A 28 -48.98 3.28 3.45
CA ALA A 28 -49.14 2.94 4.83
C ALA A 28 -50.08 4.00 5.48
N TYR A 29 -50.87 3.61 6.44
CA TYR A 29 -51.83 4.49 7.08
C TYR A 29 -51.48 4.80 8.54
N ASP A 30 -50.37 4.32 9.03
CA ASP A 30 -49.76 4.67 10.30
C ASP A 30 -48.25 4.29 10.31
N GLY A 31 -47.54 4.66 11.39
CA GLY A 31 -46.11 4.44 11.50
C GLY A 31 -45.71 2.99 11.63
N VAL A 32 -46.53 2.13 12.22
CA VAL A 32 -46.25 0.70 12.34
C VAL A 32 -46.30 0.05 10.97
N GLU A 33 -47.35 0.33 10.20
CA GLU A 33 -47.50 -0.16 8.84
C GLU A 33 -46.37 0.37 7.93
N ALA A 34 -45.94 1.63 8.13
CA ALA A 34 -44.80 2.19 7.39
C ALA A 34 -43.53 1.39 7.62
N LEU A 35 -43.20 1.02 8.86
CA LEU A 35 -42.03 0.17 9.17
C LEU A 35 -42.18 -1.26 8.60
N GLU A 36 -43.38 -1.84 8.66
CA GLU A 36 -43.65 -3.14 8.05
C GLU A 36 -43.44 -3.13 6.53
N GLN A 37 -43.89 -2.07 5.87
CA GLN A 37 -43.71 -1.90 4.42
C GLN A 37 -42.20 -1.73 4.07
N LEU A 38 -41.44 -0.96 4.86
CA LEU A 38 -40.00 -0.81 4.67
C LEU A 38 -39.24 -2.15 4.85
N ALA A 39 -39.64 -2.93 5.88
CA ALA A 39 -39.07 -4.25 6.11
C ALA A 39 -39.39 -5.24 4.97
N LYS A 40 -40.62 -5.17 4.45
CA LYS A 40 -41.08 -6.03 3.35
C LYS A 40 -40.46 -5.66 2.00
N TYR A 41 -40.18 -4.37 1.79
CA TYR A 41 -39.64 -3.83 0.53
C TYR A 41 -38.35 -3.04 0.79
N PRO A 42 -37.21 -3.70 0.97
CA PRO A 42 -35.94 -3.05 1.39
C PRO A 42 -35.38 -2.06 0.37
N ASN A 43 -35.93 -1.98 -0.85
CA ASN A 43 -35.50 -1.10 -1.92
C ASN A 43 -36.42 0.13 -2.09
N ILE A 44 -37.08 0.57 -1.05
CA ILE A 44 -37.81 1.85 -1.06
C ILE A 44 -36.77 2.98 -1.05
N ASP A 45 -36.93 3.92 -1.99
CA ASP A 45 -35.96 5.00 -2.22
C ASP A 45 -36.31 6.25 -1.42
N ILE A 46 -37.62 6.54 -1.28
CA ILE A 46 -38.13 7.73 -0.63
C ILE A 46 -39.30 7.31 0.27
N LEU A 47 -39.33 7.84 1.50
CA LEU A 47 -40.45 7.80 2.40
C LEU A 47 -41.03 9.20 2.53
N ILE A 48 -42.32 9.36 2.20
CA ILE A 48 -43.12 10.56 2.52
C ILE A 48 -43.91 10.21 3.77
N LEU A 49 -43.64 10.92 4.86
CA LEU A 49 -44.06 10.53 6.21
C LEU A 49 -44.85 11.65 6.88
N ASP A 50 -46.12 11.42 7.17
CA ASP A 50 -46.85 12.34 8.03
C ASP A 50 -46.40 12.24 9.49
N ILE A 51 -46.37 13.37 10.18
CA ILE A 51 -45.99 13.42 11.58
C ILE A 51 -47.14 12.89 12.46
N ASN A 52 -48.39 13.29 12.15
CA ASN A 52 -49.56 13.05 13.00
C ASN A 52 -50.32 11.82 12.55
N MET A 53 -49.87 10.64 12.94
CA MET A 53 -50.51 9.37 12.63
C MET A 53 -50.90 8.61 13.89
N PRO A 54 -51.95 7.75 13.83
CA PRO A 54 -52.34 6.88 14.94
C PRO A 54 -51.31 5.75 15.17
N ARG A 55 -51.36 5.12 16.31
CA ARG A 55 -50.53 4.00 16.78
C ARG A 55 -49.05 4.37 16.95
N MET A 56 -48.41 4.91 15.93
CA MET A 56 -47.03 5.37 15.91
C MET A 56 -46.93 6.63 15.05
N ASN A 57 -46.46 7.72 15.63
CA ASN A 57 -46.31 9.00 14.94
C ASN A 57 -45.01 9.03 14.07
N GLY A 58 -44.91 10.04 13.18
CA GLY A 58 -43.79 10.15 12.27
C GLY A 58 -42.41 10.33 12.95
N PHE A 59 -42.36 10.97 14.11
CA PHE A 59 -41.11 11.12 14.85
C PHE A 59 -40.63 9.79 15.42
N GLU A 60 -41.54 8.99 15.95
CA GLU A 60 -41.23 7.64 16.44
C GLU A 60 -40.72 6.75 15.29
N VAL A 61 -41.30 6.88 14.10
CA VAL A 61 -40.76 6.20 12.89
C VAL A 61 -39.34 6.64 12.59
N LEU A 62 -39.03 7.95 12.57
CA LEU A 62 -37.68 8.47 12.34
C LEU A 62 -36.70 7.97 13.39
N GLU A 63 -37.08 7.95 14.67
CA GLU A 63 -36.25 7.42 15.76
C GLU A 63 -35.94 5.93 15.56
N GLN A 64 -36.90 5.14 15.13
CA GLN A 64 -36.68 3.74 14.80
C GLN A 64 -35.74 3.57 13.59
N LEU A 65 -35.96 4.32 12.52
CA LEU A 65 -35.12 4.23 11.31
C LEU A 65 -33.66 4.56 11.60
N LYS A 66 -33.37 5.46 12.53
CA LYS A 66 -32.03 5.84 12.94
C LYS A 66 -31.21 4.68 13.53
N ASN A 67 -31.89 3.68 14.11
CA ASN A 67 -31.26 2.52 14.73
C ASN A 67 -30.88 1.41 13.74
N TYR A 68 -31.31 1.51 12.48
CA TYR A 68 -31.11 0.50 11.46
C TYR A 68 -30.20 1.04 10.33
N PRO A 69 -28.95 0.56 10.22
CA PRO A 69 -27.99 1.02 9.20
C PRO A 69 -28.47 0.87 7.75
N GLU A 70 -29.36 -0.10 7.48
CA GLU A 70 -29.95 -0.34 6.17
C GLU A 70 -30.78 0.83 5.65
N TYR A 71 -31.35 1.64 6.54
CA TYR A 71 -32.15 2.82 6.16
C TYR A 71 -31.35 4.12 6.10
N LYS A 72 -30.03 4.08 6.31
CA LYS A 72 -29.17 5.27 6.26
C LYS A 72 -29.29 6.05 4.95
N ASN A 73 -29.63 5.37 3.87
CA ASN A 73 -29.74 5.94 2.53
C ASN A 73 -31.19 6.23 2.09
N LEU A 74 -32.17 5.94 2.96
CA LEU A 74 -33.57 6.25 2.71
C LEU A 74 -33.81 7.76 2.84
N ALA A 75 -34.36 8.39 1.81
CA ALA A 75 -34.70 9.80 1.84
C ALA A 75 -36.09 9.96 2.49
N VAL A 76 -36.16 10.54 3.69
CA VAL A 76 -37.44 10.76 4.40
C VAL A 76 -37.86 12.21 4.25
N LEU A 77 -39.02 12.44 3.63
CA LEU A 77 -39.70 13.74 3.50
C LEU A 77 -40.87 13.77 4.50
N ILE A 78 -40.83 14.64 5.49
CA ILE A 78 -41.91 14.75 6.46
C ILE A 78 -43.01 15.69 5.96
N LEU A 79 -44.28 15.33 6.28
CA LEU A 79 -45.43 16.19 6.10
C LEU A 79 -45.77 16.84 7.45
N THR A 80 -45.97 18.16 7.46
CA THR A 80 -46.22 18.94 8.69
C THR A 80 -47.29 20.00 8.48
N ASN A 81 -48.02 20.36 9.53
CA ASN A 81 -49.00 21.44 9.47
C ASN A 81 -48.32 22.82 9.51
N PHE A 82 -48.99 23.85 8.98
CA PHE A 82 -48.43 25.19 8.77
C PHE A 82 -47.97 25.87 10.07
N ASP A 83 -48.57 25.55 11.22
CA ASP A 83 -48.32 26.24 12.49
C ASP A 83 -47.29 25.56 13.40
N GLU A 84 -46.58 24.55 12.90
CA GLU A 84 -45.71 23.68 13.71
C GLU A 84 -44.24 23.79 13.29
N ILE A 85 -43.64 25.00 13.36
CA ILE A 85 -42.23 25.24 13.01
C ILE A 85 -41.26 24.38 13.81
N ASP A 86 -41.56 24.11 15.09
CA ASP A 86 -40.73 23.26 15.95
C ASP A 86 -40.68 21.79 15.45
N ASN A 87 -41.76 21.33 14.82
CA ASN A 87 -41.81 19.99 14.23
C ASN A 87 -40.93 19.85 12.99
N GLU A 88 -40.77 20.91 12.21
CA GLU A 88 -39.87 20.90 11.05
C GLU A 88 -38.40 20.70 11.49
N MET A 89 -37.97 21.48 12.48
CA MET A 89 -36.58 21.38 13.01
C MET A 89 -36.35 20.01 13.66
N ARG A 90 -37.31 19.55 14.49
CA ARG A 90 -37.20 18.23 15.13
C ARG A 90 -37.11 17.10 14.09
N GLY A 91 -37.87 17.15 13.02
CA GLY A 91 -37.85 16.13 11.98
C GLY A 91 -36.53 16.09 11.25
N LEU A 92 -35.93 17.26 10.93
CA LEU A 92 -34.61 17.35 10.31
C LEU A 92 -33.51 16.83 11.26
N ASP A 93 -33.57 17.17 12.55
CA ASP A 93 -32.63 16.68 13.58
C ASP A 93 -32.71 15.15 13.76
N LEU A 94 -33.90 14.57 13.54
CA LEU A 94 -34.11 13.13 13.55
C LEU A 94 -33.71 12.42 12.26
N GLY A 95 -33.28 13.18 11.23
CA GLY A 95 -32.68 12.61 10.01
C GLY A 95 -33.58 12.69 8.76
N ALA A 96 -34.74 13.39 8.85
CA ALA A 96 -35.47 13.71 7.63
C ALA A 96 -34.64 14.62 6.72
N VAL A 97 -34.71 14.42 5.40
CA VAL A 97 -33.92 15.18 4.42
C VAL A 97 -34.60 16.50 4.01
N ASP A 98 -35.92 16.57 4.20
CA ASP A 98 -36.68 17.77 3.88
C ASP A 98 -38.10 17.66 4.50
N TYR A 99 -38.87 18.75 4.42
CA TYR A 99 -40.27 18.81 4.89
C TYR A 99 -41.20 19.43 3.85
N ILE A 100 -42.49 19.09 3.95
CA ILE A 100 -43.57 19.58 3.09
C ILE A 100 -44.71 20.02 3.96
N ARG A 101 -45.12 21.29 3.83
CA ARG A 101 -46.22 21.85 4.62
C ARG A 101 -47.58 21.50 4.03
N LYS A 102 -48.53 21.16 4.90
CA LYS A 102 -49.95 21.06 4.57
C LYS A 102 -50.60 22.46 4.69
N PRO A 103 -51.53 22.86 3.78
CA PRO A 103 -52.11 22.07 2.71
C PRO A 103 -51.13 21.83 1.57
N LEU A 104 -51.20 20.61 0.98
CA LEU A 104 -50.23 20.14 0.01
C LEU A 104 -50.17 21.00 -1.26
N ASN A 105 -49.03 21.59 -1.54
CA ASN A 105 -48.75 22.26 -2.80
C ASN A 105 -48.16 21.26 -3.81
N ILE A 106 -48.95 20.91 -4.84
CA ILE A 106 -48.61 19.93 -5.87
C ILE A 106 -47.24 20.18 -6.50
N ARG A 107 -46.93 21.42 -6.87
CA ARG A 107 -45.66 21.77 -7.50
C ARG A 107 -44.51 21.63 -6.52
N SER A 108 -44.68 22.05 -5.29
CA SER A 108 -43.63 21.96 -4.25
C SER A 108 -43.31 20.49 -3.93
N LEU A 109 -44.31 19.67 -3.68
CA LEU A 109 -44.14 18.23 -3.42
C LEU A 109 -43.37 17.53 -4.56
N ARG A 110 -43.86 17.70 -5.80
CA ARG A 110 -43.19 17.07 -6.97
C ARG A 110 -41.74 17.50 -7.10
N LYS A 111 -41.46 18.80 -6.92
CA LYS A 111 -40.08 19.35 -7.02
C LYS A 111 -39.15 18.81 -5.93
N ARG A 112 -39.63 18.66 -4.69
CA ARG A 112 -38.83 18.11 -3.60
C ARG A 112 -38.51 16.61 -3.84
N VAL A 113 -39.50 15.83 -4.25
CA VAL A 113 -39.29 14.42 -4.63
C VAL A 113 -38.30 14.30 -5.81
N GLU A 114 -38.48 15.09 -6.89
CA GLU A 114 -37.57 15.12 -8.02
C GLU A 114 -36.12 15.46 -7.60
N LEU A 115 -35.95 16.38 -6.64
CA LEU A 115 -34.64 16.74 -6.10
C LEU A 115 -34.00 15.58 -5.37
N GLN A 116 -34.75 14.89 -4.50
CA GLN A 116 -34.23 13.72 -3.77
C GLN A 116 -33.84 12.58 -4.71
N ILE A 117 -34.63 12.36 -5.77
CA ILE A 117 -34.32 11.38 -6.81
C ILE A 117 -32.99 11.74 -7.52
N LYS A 118 -32.81 13.02 -7.88
CA LYS A 118 -31.56 13.47 -8.51
C LYS A 118 -30.35 13.30 -7.59
N LEU A 119 -30.50 13.65 -6.32
CA LEU A 119 -29.42 13.49 -5.32
C LEU A 119 -29.05 12.02 -5.14
N LYS A 120 -30.03 11.13 -5.03
CA LYS A 120 -29.81 9.70 -4.94
C LYS A 120 -29.06 9.18 -6.18
N ASN A 121 -29.57 9.47 -7.38
CA ASN A 121 -28.92 9.01 -8.63
C ASN A 121 -27.48 9.52 -8.75
N ALA A 122 -27.21 10.77 -8.36
CA ALA A 122 -25.86 11.34 -8.37
C ALA A 122 -24.95 10.63 -7.37
N ARG A 123 -25.45 10.31 -6.17
CA ARG A 123 -24.69 9.56 -5.16
C ARG A 123 -24.38 8.14 -5.64
N ASP A 124 -25.37 7.42 -6.14
CA ASP A 124 -25.19 6.05 -6.64
C ASP A 124 -24.18 6.00 -7.81
N ALA A 125 -24.25 6.99 -8.72
CA ALA A 125 -23.28 7.12 -9.80
C ALA A 125 -21.86 7.41 -9.29
N LEU A 126 -21.71 8.26 -8.27
CA LEU A 126 -20.42 8.56 -7.64
C LEU A 126 -19.83 7.33 -6.94
N GLU A 127 -20.63 6.57 -6.21
CA GLU A 127 -20.20 5.35 -5.55
C GLU A 127 -19.71 4.31 -6.57
N GLN A 128 -20.45 4.12 -7.67
CA GLN A 128 -20.00 3.26 -8.77
C GLN A 128 -18.70 3.74 -9.41
N GLN A 129 -18.57 5.03 -9.63
CA GLN A 129 -17.35 5.61 -10.19
C GLN A 129 -16.15 5.42 -9.27
N ASN A 130 -16.31 5.60 -7.96
CA ASN A 130 -15.27 5.35 -6.97
C ASN A 130 -14.82 3.90 -6.98
N LEU A 131 -15.75 2.94 -7.02
CA LEU A 131 -15.42 1.51 -7.09
C LEU A 131 -14.60 1.16 -8.34
N ILE A 132 -14.96 1.75 -9.49
CA ILE A 132 -14.22 1.56 -10.76
C ILE A 132 -12.83 2.17 -10.67
N LEU A 133 -12.71 3.39 -10.07
CA LEU A 133 -11.42 4.05 -9.89
C LEU A 133 -10.50 3.27 -8.95
N GLU A 134 -11.01 2.77 -7.83
CA GLU A 134 -10.25 1.93 -6.90
C GLU A 134 -9.66 0.70 -7.59
N LYS A 135 -10.48 -0.02 -8.37
CA LYS A 135 -10.01 -1.16 -9.17
C LYS A 135 -8.90 -0.76 -10.16
N ARG A 136 -9.09 0.34 -10.89
CA ARG A 136 -8.08 0.82 -11.84
C ARG A 136 -6.78 1.23 -11.15
N VAL A 137 -6.86 1.86 -9.99
CA VAL A 137 -5.67 2.22 -9.20
C VAL A 137 -4.92 0.96 -8.79
N GLN A 138 -5.63 -0.06 -8.28
CA GLN A 138 -5.01 -1.34 -7.91
C GLN A 138 -4.33 -2.03 -9.10
N GLU A 139 -5.02 -2.10 -10.25
CA GLU A 139 -4.47 -2.69 -11.47
C GLU A 139 -3.23 -1.95 -11.96
N ARG A 140 -3.28 -0.61 -12.02
CA ARG A 140 -2.15 0.22 -12.45
C ARG A 140 -0.96 0.15 -11.49
N THR A 141 -1.22 0.11 -10.19
CA THR A 141 -0.16 -0.05 -9.19
C THR A 141 0.54 -1.41 -9.38
N ARG A 142 -0.24 -2.48 -9.54
CA ARG A 142 0.33 -3.82 -9.79
C ARG A 142 1.14 -3.89 -11.09
N GLU A 143 0.62 -3.32 -12.17
CA GLU A 143 1.32 -3.25 -13.47
C GLU A 143 2.64 -2.46 -13.34
N SER A 144 2.63 -1.33 -12.65
CA SER A 144 3.82 -0.50 -12.42
C SER A 144 4.89 -1.25 -11.61
N VAL A 145 4.50 -1.95 -10.54
CA VAL A 145 5.42 -2.76 -9.73
C VAL A 145 6.03 -3.88 -10.57
N LEU A 146 5.22 -4.64 -11.31
CA LEU A 146 5.72 -5.71 -12.18
C LEU A 146 6.68 -5.18 -13.26
N THR A 147 6.34 -4.05 -13.88
CA THR A 147 7.18 -3.44 -14.92
C THR A 147 8.52 -3.02 -14.32
N ARG A 148 8.52 -2.38 -13.13
CA ARG A 148 9.74 -2.03 -12.40
C ARG A 148 10.59 -3.28 -12.14
N ASP A 149 10.00 -4.33 -11.58
CA ASP A 149 10.72 -5.54 -11.19
C ASP A 149 11.32 -6.24 -12.41
N VAL A 150 10.55 -6.40 -13.49
CA VAL A 150 11.06 -6.97 -14.75
C VAL A 150 12.20 -6.12 -15.33
N THR A 151 12.09 -4.81 -15.28
CA THR A 151 13.13 -3.90 -15.78
C THR A 151 14.41 -4.04 -14.97
N ILE A 152 14.32 -4.05 -13.63
CA ILE A 152 15.47 -4.25 -12.75
C ILE A 152 16.14 -5.61 -13.02
N HIS A 153 15.35 -6.68 -13.04
CA HIS A 153 15.88 -8.02 -13.31
C HIS A 153 16.53 -8.12 -14.69
N ALA A 154 15.96 -7.50 -15.73
CA ALA A 154 16.54 -7.50 -17.06
C ALA A 154 17.88 -6.76 -17.09
N LEU A 155 17.98 -5.59 -16.44
CA LEU A 155 19.22 -4.83 -16.36
C LEU A 155 20.30 -5.58 -15.57
N VAL A 156 19.94 -6.16 -14.44
CA VAL A 156 20.87 -6.95 -13.60
C VAL A 156 21.32 -8.22 -14.34
N SER A 157 20.42 -8.93 -15.03
CA SER A 157 20.78 -10.10 -15.83
C SER A 157 21.76 -9.76 -16.96
N LEU A 158 21.63 -8.60 -17.60
CA LEU A 158 22.59 -8.13 -18.60
C LEU A 158 23.98 -7.87 -17.99
N LEU A 159 24.02 -7.35 -16.75
CA LEU A 159 25.26 -7.18 -16.02
C LEU A 159 25.89 -8.52 -15.63
N GLU A 160 25.09 -9.47 -15.15
CA GLU A 160 25.53 -10.82 -14.79
C GLU A 160 26.11 -11.56 -16.01
N VAL A 161 25.51 -11.42 -17.21
CA VAL A 161 26.05 -11.98 -18.45
C VAL A 161 27.42 -11.38 -18.81
N ARG A 162 27.62 -10.09 -18.51
CA ARG A 162 28.93 -9.42 -18.72
C ARG A 162 29.94 -9.77 -17.63
N ASN A 163 29.45 -10.02 -16.41
CA ASN A 163 30.30 -10.29 -15.25
C ASN A 163 30.46 -11.81 -15.07
N ILE A 164 31.61 -12.25 -14.57
CA ILE A 164 31.90 -13.69 -14.30
C ILE A 164 31.22 -14.13 -12.97
N GLU A 165 30.30 -13.33 -12.45
CA GLU A 165 29.54 -13.67 -11.25
C GLU A 165 28.43 -14.70 -11.55
N SER A 166 28.16 -15.58 -10.61
CA SER A 166 27.17 -16.64 -10.83
C SER A 166 25.76 -16.03 -10.93
N SER A 167 24.98 -16.49 -11.92
CA SER A 167 23.60 -16.05 -12.20
C SER A 167 22.63 -16.12 -11.00
N ASN A 168 23.03 -16.71 -9.90
CA ASN A 168 22.21 -16.84 -8.70
C ASN A 168 22.63 -15.90 -7.56
N HIS A 169 23.72 -15.12 -7.71
CA HIS A 169 24.19 -14.18 -6.68
C HIS A 169 23.09 -13.20 -6.27
N THR A 170 22.49 -12.54 -7.24
CA THR A 170 21.39 -11.58 -6.99
C THR A 170 20.23 -12.18 -6.20
N LYS A 171 19.80 -13.39 -6.55
CA LYS A 171 18.70 -14.06 -5.85
C LYS A 171 19.08 -14.46 -4.43
N ARG A 172 20.30 -14.98 -4.23
CA ARG A 172 20.78 -15.34 -2.90
C ARG A 172 20.85 -14.13 -1.98
N THR A 173 21.49 -13.06 -2.44
CA THR A 173 21.63 -11.82 -1.65
C THR A 173 20.28 -11.20 -1.32
N GLN A 174 19.31 -11.20 -2.23
CA GLN A 174 17.93 -10.78 -1.94
C GLN A 174 17.27 -11.63 -0.85
N MET A 175 17.40 -12.95 -0.93
CA MET A 175 16.80 -13.84 0.08
C MET A 175 17.45 -13.69 1.45
N MET A 176 18.78 -13.51 1.50
CA MET A 176 19.52 -13.23 2.73
C MET A 176 19.11 -11.89 3.33
N MET A 177 18.94 -10.84 2.50
CA MET A 177 18.44 -9.53 2.93
C MET A 177 17.06 -9.66 3.58
N ARG A 178 16.15 -10.40 2.97
CA ARG A 178 14.82 -10.66 3.52
C ARG A 178 14.89 -11.38 4.86
N ALA A 179 15.70 -12.43 4.97
CA ALA A 179 15.86 -13.21 6.20
C ALA A 179 16.41 -12.33 7.33
N LEU A 180 17.48 -11.57 7.05
CA LEU A 180 18.10 -10.68 8.03
C LEU A 180 17.16 -9.56 8.48
N CYS A 181 16.48 -8.89 7.56
CA CYS A 181 15.49 -7.86 7.89
C CYS A 181 14.33 -8.42 8.72
N SER A 182 13.82 -9.61 8.37
CA SER A 182 12.75 -10.27 9.12
C SER A 182 13.17 -10.58 10.55
N HIS A 183 14.39 -11.04 10.75
CA HIS A 183 14.92 -11.32 12.07
C HIS A 183 15.14 -10.02 12.88
N LEU A 184 15.78 -9.01 12.29
CA LEU A 184 16.02 -7.73 12.94
C LEU A 184 14.73 -7.02 13.37
N ARG A 185 13.65 -7.15 12.62
CA ARG A 185 12.33 -6.60 12.99
C ARG A 185 11.79 -7.16 14.31
N THR A 186 12.22 -8.32 14.73
CA THR A 186 11.84 -8.88 16.05
C THR A 186 12.57 -8.20 17.20
N LYS A 187 13.66 -7.47 16.92
CA LYS A 187 14.47 -6.79 17.93
C LYS A 187 13.92 -5.38 18.16
N PRO A 188 13.67 -4.95 19.42
CA PRO A 188 13.05 -3.65 19.73
C PRO A 188 13.76 -2.45 19.11
N MET A 189 15.09 -2.51 18.98
CA MET A 189 15.90 -1.43 18.40
C MET A 189 15.60 -1.20 16.92
N TYR A 190 15.27 -2.24 16.15
CA TYR A 190 15.06 -2.19 14.70
C TYR A 190 13.59 -2.19 14.29
N ALA A 191 12.67 -2.58 15.19
CA ALA A 191 11.24 -2.70 14.89
C ALA A 191 10.60 -1.40 14.35
N GLY A 192 11.07 -0.23 14.84
CA GLY A 192 10.61 1.07 14.36
C GLY A 192 11.30 1.58 13.09
N ILE A 193 12.47 1.02 12.75
CA ILE A 193 13.29 1.43 11.59
C ILE A 193 12.99 0.51 10.40
N LEU A 194 13.11 -0.80 10.59
CA LEU A 194 12.85 -1.82 9.58
C LEU A 194 11.34 -2.11 9.49
N THR A 195 10.55 -1.12 9.03
CA THR A 195 9.13 -1.33 8.73
C THR A 195 8.97 -2.39 7.63
N GLU A 196 7.75 -2.91 7.45
CA GLU A 196 7.47 -3.85 6.37
C GLU A 196 7.79 -3.26 5.00
N THR A 197 7.40 -2.00 4.79
CA THR A 197 7.67 -1.26 3.55
C THR A 197 9.17 -1.10 3.30
N TYR A 198 9.94 -0.68 4.31
CA TYR A 198 11.38 -0.48 4.15
C TYR A 198 12.12 -1.81 3.96
N SER A 199 11.70 -2.87 4.63
CA SER A 199 12.27 -4.22 4.44
C SER A 199 12.00 -4.76 3.02
N ALA A 200 10.80 -4.49 2.47
CA ALA A 200 10.49 -4.81 1.07
C ALA A 200 11.36 -3.98 0.09
N GLU A 201 11.53 -2.69 0.36
CA GLU A 201 12.42 -1.84 -0.43
C GLU A 201 13.87 -2.32 -0.43
N LEU A 202 14.43 -2.70 0.74
CA LEU A 202 15.76 -3.27 0.86
C LEU A 202 15.90 -4.54 0.02
N PHE A 203 14.91 -5.44 0.07
CA PHE A 203 14.87 -6.62 -0.76
C PHE A 203 14.87 -6.30 -2.26
N ASP A 204 13.98 -5.40 -2.69
CA ASP A 204 13.80 -5.04 -4.10
C ASP A 204 15.02 -4.28 -4.67
N THR A 205 15.75 -3.53 -3.83
CA THR A 205 16.91 -2.73 -4.23
C THR A 205 18.25 -3.45 -4.12
N THR A 206 18.32 -4.56 -3.38
CA THR A 206 19.54 -5.40 -3.25
C THR A 206 20.21 -5.72 -4.58
N PRO A 207 19.50 -6.07 -5.67
CA PRO A 207 20.11 -6.35 -6.97
C PRO A 207 20.93 -5.20 -7.57
N LEU A 208 20.67 -3.98 -7.13
CA LEU A 208 21.25 -2.76 -7.70
C LEU A 208 22.59 -2.37 -7.06
N HIS A 209 23.08 -3.11 -6.04
CA HIS A 209 24.33 -2.77 -5.34
C HIS A 209 25.51 -2.60 -6.32
N ASP A 210 25.58 -3.44 -7.32
CA ASP A 210 26.65 -3.53 -8.30
C ASP A 210 26.31 -2.92 -9.67
N ILE A 211 25.20 -2.19 -9.81
CA ILE A 211 24.74 -1.63 -11.10
C ILE A 211 25.83 -0.78 -11.79
N GLY A 212 26.68 -0.11 -11.02
CA GLY A 212 27.75 0.73 -11.54
C GLY A 212 28.92 -0.04 -12.18
N LYS A 213 29.00 -1.37 -12.04
CA LYS A 213 30.00 -2.21 -12.76
C LYS A 213 29.85 -2.08 -14.26
N VAL A 214 28.70 -1.62 -14.76
CA VAL A 214 28.52 -1.30 -16.18
C VAL A 214 29.54 -0.27 -16.69
N GLY A 215 29.96 0.65 -15.83
CA GLY A 215 30.96 1.70 -16.16
C GLY A 215 32.42 1.26 -16.06
N ILE A 216 32.71 0.05 -15.57
CA ILE A 216 34.07 -0.45 -15.41
C ILE A 216 34.56 -1.06 -16.73
N PRO A 217 35.79 -0.73 -17.21
CA PRO A 217 36.37 -1.31 -18.43
C PRO A 217 36.56 -2.83 -18.35
N ASP A 218 36.28 -3.56 -19.45
CA ASP A 218 36.31 -5.03 -19.48
C ASP A 218 37.68 -5.62 -19.09
N HIS A 219 38.79 -4.98 -19.46
CA HIS A 219 40.12 -5.46 -19.11
C HIS A 219 40.43 -5.43 -17.61
N ILE A 220 39.61 -4.66 -16.81
CA ILE A 220 39.69 -4.63 -15.36
C ILE A 220 38.62 -5.56 -14.78
N LEU A 221 37.38 -5.43 -15.24
CA LEU A 221 36.22 -6.17 -14.73
C LEU A 221 36.42 -7.69 -14.92
N LEU A 222 36.90 -8.10 -16.08
CA LEU A 222 37.09 -9.51 -16.48
C LEU A 222 38.53 -10.00 -16.30
N LYS A 223 39.38 -9.25 -15.61
CA LYS A 223 40.80 -9.62 -15.46
C LYS A 223 40.96 -10.96 -14.76
N PRO A 224 41.65 -11.92 -15.39
CA PRO A 224 41.96 -13.20 -14.76
C PRO A 224 43.13 -13.04 -13.75
N GLY A 225 42.81 -12.69 -12.51
CA GLY A 225 43.79 -12.55 -11.44
C GLY A 225 43.59 -11.34 -10.55
N ARG A 226 44.57 -11.04 -9.71
CA ARG A 226 44.50 -9.88 -8.81
C ARG A 226 44.61 -8.57 -9.58
N LEU A 227 43.81 -7.58 -9.20
CA LEU A 227 43.94 -6.21 -9.72
C LEU A 227 45.23 -5.56 -9.18
N SER A 228 45.89 -4.71 -9.98
CA SER A 228 46.90 -3.79 -9.45
C SER A 228 46.24 -2.72 -8.57
N THR A 229 47.06 -1.94 -7.87
CA THR A 229 46.54 -0.84 -7.05
C THR A 229 45.74 0.17 -7.88
N GLU A 230 46.25 0.53 -9.07
CA GLU A 230 45.61 1.47 -9.99
C GLU A 230 44.32 0.89 -10.57
N GLU A 231 44.29 -0.37 -10.94
CA GLU A 231 43.10 -1.06 -11.42
C GLU A 231 42.06 -1.17 -10.32
N PHE A 232 42.46 -1.41 -9.07
CA PHE A 232 41.57 -1.46 -7.94
C PHE A 232 40.92 -0.09 -7.66
N GLU A 233 41.69 1.01 -7.81
CA GLU A 233 41.12 2.37 -7.71
C GLU A 233 40.06 2.65 -8.80
N ILE A 234 40.24 2.06 -10.00
CA ILE A 234 39.19 2.14 -11.03
C ILE A 234 38.01 1.26 -10.68
N MET A 235 38.25 0.05 -10.18
CA MET A 235 37.17 -0.86 -9.76
C MET A 235 36.27 -0.24 -8.66
N LYS A 236 36.87 0.44 -7.68
CA LYS A 236 36.09 1.12 -6.62
C LYS A 236 35.06 2.13 -7.14
N LYS A 237 35.28 2.67 -8.34
CA LYS A 237 34.37 3.64 -8.95
C LYS A 237 32.99 3.06 -9.30
N HIS A 238 32.79 1.72 -9.29
CA HIS A 238 31.47 1.17 -9.53
C HIS A 238 30.44 1.66 -8.49
N THR A 239 30.87 1.93 -7.25
CA THR A 239 29.99 2.46 -6.21
C THR A 239 29.47 3.86 -6.56
N THR A 240 30.35 4.75 -6.99
CA THR A 240 29.99 6.12 -7.41
C THR A 240 29.21 6.13 -8.72
N TYR A 241 29.59 5.32 -9.70
CA TYR A 241 28.85 5.17 -10.96
C TYR A 241 27.45 4.61 -10.73
N GLY A 242 27.29 3.70 -9.76
CA GLY A 242 25.99 3.19 -9.36
C GLY A 242 25.09 4.29 -8.82
N VAL A 243 25.58 5.10 -7.88
CA VAL A 243 24.87 6.24 -7.32
C VAL A 243 24.49 7.26 -8.40
N GLU A 244 25.44 7.64 -9.25
CA GLU A 244 25.21 8.59 -10.35
C GLU A 244 24.14 8.09 -11.32
N SER A 245 24.19 6.81 -11.69
CA SER A 245 23.21 6.20 -12.60
C SER A 245 21.80 6.16 -12.00
N LEU A 246 21.68 5.87 -10.71
CA LEU A 246 20.40 5.84 -10.00
C LEU A 246 19.81 7.24 -9.80
N ARG A 247 20.66 8.27 -9.66
CA ARG A 247 20.24 9.67 -9.49
C ARG A 247 20.22 10.47 -10.79
N CYS A 248 20.29 9.83 -11.94
CA CYS A 248 20.36 10.51 -13.24
C CYS A 248 19.19 11.45 -13.55
N MET A 249 18.04 11.29 -12.88
CA MET A 249 16.87 12.16 -13.03
C MET A 249 16.90 13.43 -12.14
N GLY A 250 18.01 13.69 -11.46
CA GLY A 250 18.20 14.88 -10.63
C GLY A 250 17.47 14.81 -9.27
N PRO A 251 17.22 15.97 -8.63
CA PRO A 251 16.67 16.02 -7.26
C PRO A 251 15.31 15.35 -7.08
N GLU A 252 14.53 15.19 -8.15
CA GLU A 252 13.23 14.51 -8.10
C GLU A 252 13.40 13.01 -7.79
N SER A 253 14.52 12.38 -8.21
CA SER A 253 14.80 10.99 -7.90
C SER A 253 15.06 10.74 -6.41
N ASP A 254 15.64 11.71 -5.70
CA ASP A 254 15.90 11.61 -4.27
C ASP A 254 14.60 11.65 -3.42
N SER A 255 13.50 12.14 -3.98
CA SER A 255 12.18 12.09 -3.33
C SER A 255 11.56 10.69 -3.31
N LEU A 256 12.02 9.79 -4.19
CA LEU A 256 11.57 8.41 -4.27
C LEU A 256 12.37 7.55 -3.28
N SER A 257 11.71 7.01 -2.26
CA SER A 257 12.36 6.18 -1.23
C SER A 257 13.14 5.03 -1.83
N PHE A 258 12.57 4.37 -2.84
CA PHE A 258 13.20 3.27 -3.56
C PHE A 258 14.55 3.65 -4.18
N ILE A 259 14.63 4.79 -4.88
CA ILE A 259 15.88 5.25 -5.52
C ILE A 259 16.92 5.63 -4.47
N ARG A 260 16.49 6.28 -3.39
CA ARG A 260 17.36 6.62 -2.27
C ARG A 260 17.96 5.36 -1.63
N THR A 261 17.14 4.36 -1.31
CA THR A 261 17.59 3.08 -0.74
C THR A 261 18.54 2.34 -1.68
N ALA A 262 18.25 2.30 -2.99
CA ALA A 262 19.15 1.73 -3.98
C ALA A 262 20.50 2.46 -4.05
N ALA A 263 20.49 3.80 -4.01
CA ALA A 263 21.71 4.61 -4.02
C ALA A 263 22.53 4.45 -2.73
N GLU A 264 21.87 4.31 -1.57
CA GLU A 264 22.54 3.99 -0.29
C GLU A 264 23.23 2.62 -0.35
N ILE A 265 22.57 1.59 -0.88
CA ILE A 265 23.17 0.27 -1.07
C ILE A 265 24.35 0.37 -2.03
N ALA A 266 24.17 0.90 -3.22
CA ALA A 266 25.22 0.98 -4.23
C ALA A 266 26.42 1.81 -3.76
N GLY A 267 26.16 2.90 -3.04
CA GLY A 267 27.20 3.81 -2.59
C GLY A 267 27.94 3.40 -1.31
N ALA A 268 27.37 2.49 -0.51
CA ALA A 268 27.90 2.24 0.83
C ALA A 268 28.16 0.76 1.18
N HIS A 269 27.90 -0.19 0.28
CA HIS A 269 28.10 -1.62 0.58
C HIS A 269 29.56 -2.05 0.72
N HIS A 270 30.50 -1.20 0.32
CA HIS A 270 31.94 -1.37 0.53
C HIS A 270 32.55 -0.43 1.57
N GLU A 271 31.72 0.35 2.26
CA GLU A 271 32.16 1.05 3.46
C GLU A 271 32.47 0.04 4.57
N LYS A 272 33.43 0.35 5.40
CA LYS A 272 33.83 -0.47 6.56
C LYS A 272 33.50 0.25 7.85
N PHE A 273 33.07 -0.48 8.85
CA PHE A 273 32.60 0.06 10.10
C PHE A 273 33.70 0.92 10.80
N ASP A 274 34.98 0.59 10.58
CA ASP A 274 36.13 1.34 11.09
C ASP A 274 36.52 2.59 10.27
N GLY A 275 35.84 2.85 9.14
CA GLY A 275 36.10 3.98 8.25
C GLY A 275 37.21 3.75 7.22
N THR A 276 37.77 2.54 7.12
CA THR A 276 38.81 2.20 6.11
C THR A 276 38.22 1.75 4.77
N GLY A 277 36.89 1.79 4.63
CA GLY A 277 36.16 1.44 3.42
C GLY A 277 36.20 2.50 2.32
N TYR A 278 35.37 2.32 1.32
CA TYR A 278 35.20 3.25 0.20
C TYR A 278 33.73 3.31 -0.25
N PRO A 279 33.30 4.35 -0.99
CA PRO A 279 34.08 5.44 -1.60
C PRO A 279 34.31 6.64 -0.67
N ALA A 280 33.47 6.84 0.36
CA ALA A 280 33.48 8.06 1.17
C ALA A 280 34.29 7.91 2.48
N GLY A 281 34.64 6.70 2.90
CA GLY A 281 35.32 6.43 4.16
C GLY A 281 34.42 6.71 5.37
N LEU A 282 33.13 6.43 5.26
CA LEU A 282 32.17 6.55 6.34
C LEU A 282 32.45 5.53 7.44
N SER A 283 32.21 5.87 8.71
CA SER A 283 32.47 4.99 9.85
C SER A 283 31.25 4.82 10.75
N GLY A 284 31.17 3.67 11.40
CA GLY A 284 30.13 3.40 12.40
C GLY A 284 28.72 3.51 11.83
N LYS A 285 27.86 4.21 12.55
CA LYS A 285 26.44 4.42 12.18
C LYS A 285 26.23 5.57 11.18
N ASP A 286 27.29 6.26 10.76
CA ASP A 286 27.24 7.23 9.65
C ASP A 286 27.09 6.49 8.31
N ILE A 287 27.50 5.21 8.25
CA ILE A 287 27.21 4.33 7.11
C ILE A 287 25.69 4.05 7.10
N PRO A 288 24.96 4.32 5.99
CA PRO A 288 23.54 3.99 5.87
C PRO A 288 23.26 2.54 6.27
N LEU A 289 22.15 2.30 6.96
CA LEU A 289 21.76 0.94 7.38
C LEU A 289 21.71 -0.03 6.21
N ALA A 290 21.20 0.40 5.06
CA ALA A 290 21.14 -0.37 3.83
C ALA A 290 22.53 -0.85 3.37
N GLY A 291 23.53 0.02 3.42
CA GLY A 291 24.92 -0.32 3.10
C GLY A 291 25.53 -1.32 4.09
N ARG A 292 25.33 -1.09 5.41
CA ARG A 292 25.84 -2.01 6.46
C ARG A 292 25.25 -3.41 6.35
N LEU A 293 23.96 -3.53 6.03
CA LEU A 293 23.30 -4.82 5.80
C LEU A 293 23.85 -5.51 4.56
N MET A 294 24.00 -4.76 3.46
CA MET A 294 24.50 -5.33 2.20
C MET A 294 25.95 -5.76 2.31
N ALA A 295 26.81 -5.03 3.03
CA ALA A 295 28.20 -5.41 3.25
C ALA A 295 28.35 -6.80 3.87
N ILE A 296 27.52 -7.13 4.87
CA ILE A 296 27.52 -8.45 5.52
C ILE A 296 27.12 -9.54 4.51
N ILE A 297 26.02 -9.29 3.79
CA ILE A 297 25.43 -10.26 2.87
C ILE A 297 26.35 -10.52 1.68
N ASP A 298 26.91 -9.48 1.07
CA ASP A 298 27.78 -9.60 -0.09
C ASP A 298 29.09 -10.33 0.23
N VAL A 299 29.72 -10.00 1.36
CA VAL A 299 30.95 -10.69 1.82
C VAL A 299 30.67 -12.14 2.12
N TYR A 300 29.57 -12.47 2.81
CA TYR A 300 29.21 -13.86 3.07
C TYR A 300 29.01 -14.63 1.77
N ASP A 301 28.19 -14.10 0.84
CA ASP A 301 27.94 -14.76 -0.45
C ASP A 301 29.24 -14.94 -1.25
N ALA A 302 30.15 -13.95 -1.20
CA ALA A 302 31.45 -14.04 -1.84
C ALA A 302 32.39 -15.10 -1.22
N LEU A 303 32.24 -15.42 0.06
CA LEU A 303 33.03 -16.46 0.74
C LEU A 303 32.52 -17.85 0.44
N VAL A 304 31.23 -18.09 0.49
CA VAL A 304 30.62 -19.43 0.38
C VAL A 304 30.41 -19.89 -1.06
N ASN A 305 30.59 -19.00 -2.05
CA ASN A 305 30.43 -19.36 -3.46
C ASN A 305 31.77 -19.41 -4.18
N LYS A 306 31.90 -20.38 -5.10
CA LYS A 306 33.08 -20.52 -5.94
C LYS A 306 33.23 -19.30 -6.86
N ARG A 307 34.38 -18.64 -6.81
CA ARG A 307 34.82 -17.63 -7.81
C ARG A 307 35.91 -18.20 -8.69
N VAL A 308 36.12 -17.59 -9.87
CA VAL A 308 37.07 -18.08 -10.87
C VAL A 308 38.48 -18.35 -10.31
N TYR A 309 38.85 -17.65 -9.21
CA TYR A 309 40.19 -17.69 -8.61
C TYR A 309 40.25 -18.23 -7.18
N LYS A 310 39.10 -18.62 -6.59
CA LYS A 310 39.04 -19.02 -5.17
C LYS A 310 38.03 -20.14 -4.97
N PRO A 311 38.41 -21.27 -4.35
CA PRO A 311 37.43 -22.27 -3.93
C PRO A 311 36.46 -21.67 -2.90
N ALA A 312 35.23 -22.17 -2.87
CA ALA A 312 34.27 -21.84 -1.85
C ALA A 312 34.78 -22.28 -0.47
N PHE A 313 34.58 -21.43 0.53
CA PHE A 313 34.74 -21.80 1.94
C PHE A 313 33.49 -22.52 2.44
N THR A 314 33.64 -23.32 3.49
CA THR A 314 32.47 -23.85 4.21
C THR A 314 31.76 -22.71 4.94
N HIS A 315 30.48 -22.96 5.28
CA HIS A 315 29.71 -22.00 6.08
C HIS A 315 30.45 -21.62 7.37
N GLU A 316 30.96 -22.62 8.10
CA GLU A 316 31.64 -22.46 9.38
C GLU A 316 32.92 -21.60 9.23
N ALA A 317 33.70 -21.86 8.18
CA ALA A 317 34.90 -21.06 7.89
C ALA A 317 34.55 -19.61 7.50
N ALA A 318 33.48 -19.39 6.74
CA ALA A 318 33.01 -18.05 6.40
C ALA A 318 32.57 -17.27 7.64
N ILE A 319 31.79 -17.88 8.51
CA ILE A 319 31.34 -17.27 9.79
C ILE A 319 32.55 -16.91 10.68
N GLU A 320 33.54 -17.82 10.81
CA GLU A 320 34.75 -17.55 11.58
C GLU A 320 35.56 -16.37 11.01
N MET A 321 35.71 -16.32 9.68
CA MET A 321 36.38 -15.20 9.01
C MET A 321 35.67 -13.87 9.25
N MET A 322 34.36 -13.85 9.13
CA MET A 322 33.55 -12.65 9.35
C MET A 322 33.55 -12.21 10.83
N ALA A 323 33.56 -13.15 11.76
CA ALA A 323 33.64 -12.86 13.20
C ALA A 323 34.95 -12.14 13.56
N ASN A 324 36.06 -12.47 12.90
CA ASN A 324 37.35 -11.80 13.10
C ASN A 324 37.37 -10.34 12.58
N GLU A 325 36.42 -9.97 11.71
CA GLU A 325 36.25 -8.61 11.18
C GLU A 325 35.10 -7.84 11.86
N ARG A 326 34.60 -8.34 12.99
CA ARG A 326 33.61 -7.66 13.84
C ARG A 326 34.19 -6.33 14.35
N GLU A 327 33.43 -5.23 14.26
CA GLU A 327 33.82 -3.85 14.62
C GLU A 327 34.84 -3.20 13.67
N THR A 328 35.48 -3.95 12.79
CA THR A 328 36.38 -3.39 11.77
C THR A 328 35.68 -3.25 10.44
N HIS A 329 35.27 -4.34 9.85
CA HIS A 329 34.54 -4.35 8.58
C HIS A 329 33.03 -4.20 8.82
N PHE A 330 32.48 -4.93 9.79
CA PHE A 330 31.03 -5.08 9.97
C PHE A 330 30.52 -4.38 11.23
N ASP A 331 29.29 -3.88 11.13
CA ASP A 331 28.52 -3.44 12.30
C ASP A 331 28.30 -4.65 13.22
N PRO A 332 28.77 -4.58 14.48
CA PRO A 332 28.72 -5.72 15.38
C PRO A 332 27.30 -6.18 15.70
N GLU A 333 26.34 -5.26 15.81
CA GLU A 333 24.96 -5.59 16.14
C GLU A 333 24.27 -6.32 14.97
N LEU A 334 24.56 -5.89 13.73
CA LEU A 334 24.01 -6.52 12.52
C LEU A 334 24.68 -7.85 12.21
N LEU A 335 25.98 -7.96 12.45
CA LEU A 335 26.72 -9.20 12.26
C LEU A 335 26.27 -10.28 13.25
N ASP A 336 26.09 -9.92 14.53
CA ASP A 336 25.57 -10.81 15.55
C ASP A 336 24.16 -11.33 15.17
N ALA A 337 23.29 -10.43 14.68
CA ALA A 337 21.96 -10.82 14.19
C ALA A 337 22.02 -11.74 12.95
N PHE A 338 23.01 -11.54 12.06
CA PHE A 338 23.24 -12.40 10.90
C PHE A 338 23.67 -13.82 11.34
N PHE A 339 24.51 -13.93 12.37
CA PHE A 339 24.92 -15.22 12.93
C PHE A 339 23.77 -15.96 13.61
N GLU A 340 22.84 -15.23 14.25
CA GLU A 340 21.65 -15.84 14.86
C GLU A 340 20.75 -16.56 13.84
N ILE A 341 20.79 -16.17 12.56
CA ILE A 341 20.07 -16.82 11.44
C ILE A 341 20.99 -17.65 10.55
N GLY A 342 22.14 -18.10 11.06
CA GLY A 342 23.17 -18.79 10.29
C GLY A 342 22.67 -19.99 9.49
N GLU A 343 21.79 -20.83 10.07
CA GLU A 343 21.22 -21.99 9.38
C GLU A 343 20.29 -21.60 8.23
N ASP A 344 19.50 -20.52 8.39
CA ASP A 344 18.65 -20.00 7.31
C ASP A 344 19.49 -19.49 6.15
N VAL A 345 20.55 -18.74 6.47
CA VAL A 345 21.50 -18.20 5.48
C VAL A 345 22.22 -19.32 4.75
N ARG A 346 22.66 -20.37 5.46
CA ARG A 346 23.26 -21.57 4.89
C ARG A 346 22.30 -22.26 3.93
N SER A 347 21.08 -22.48 4.36
CA SER A 347 20.03 -23.10 3.54
C SER A 347 19.77 -22.32 2.25
N ILE A 348 19.76 -20.98 2.33
CA ILE A 348 19.64 -20.10 1.14
C ILE A 348 20.84 -20.30 0.21
N ALA A 349 22.08 -20.30 0.71
CA ALA A 349 23.26 -20.50 -0.10
C ALA A 349 23.26 -21.87 -0.82
N ASP A 350 22.92 -22.95 -0.10
CA ASP A 350 22.91 -24.32 -0.61
C ASP A 350 21.78 -24.56 -1.62
N SER A 351 20.61 -23.93 -1.46
CA SER A 351 19.45 -24.12 -2.36
C SER A 351 19.72 -23.69 -3.81
N PHE A 352 20.64 -22.76 -4.02
CA PHE A 352 21.05 -22.28 -5.35
C PHE A 352 22.31 -22.95 -5.89
N ALA A 353 23.07 -23.66 -5.07
CA ALA A 353 24.23 -24.44 -5.51
C ALA A 353 23.84 -25.67 -6.33
N GLN A 354 22.70 -26.30 -6.01
CA GLN A 354 22.19 -27.51 -6.67
C GLN A 354 21.55 -27.27 -8.06
N GLN A 355 21.38 -26.02 -8.48
CA GLN A 355 20.81 -25.68 -9.79
C GLN A 355 21.87 -25.44 -10.88
N GLN A 356 23.15 -25.67 -10.60
CA GLN A 356 24.27 -25.45 -11.52
C GLN A 356 24.82 -26.74 -12.18
N ASP A 357 24.28 -27.89 -11.84
CA ASP A 357 24.53 -29.18 -12.49
C ASP A 357 23.36 -29.51 -13.47
#